data_c061c997be732667c6153d8f9af00ae0
#
_entry.id   c061c997be732667c6153d8f9af00ae0
#
_cell.length_a   1.000
_cell.length_b   1.000
_cell.length_c   1.000
_cell.angle_alpha   90.00
_cell.angle_beta   90.00
_cell.angle_gamma   90.00
#
_symmetry.space_group_name_H-M   'P 1'
#
loop_
_entity.id
_entity.type
_entity.pdbx_description
1 polymer ?
#
loop_
_entity_poly.entity_id
_entity_poly.type
_entity_poly.pdbx_seq_one_letter_code
_entity_poly.pdbx_strand_id
1 'polypeptide(L)'
;MNFASISTNSARRFQHLAAGAALAIALVVSDRASAEVTDAASNGFTIVETAHVATAGDKVYAALIAPQRWWSSEHTFSGNAANLSLDAKAGGCWCETLPGGGSVLHMTVVYVAPGKGLRLRGSLGPFQTMAADGAMVWSLAPKDGGTDVTMTYAVAGYLKDGFGKIGQGADGVLAEQLARLKRMVETGSPDASRANTP
;
A
#
# COMPACT_ATOMS: atom_id res chain seq x y z
N MET A 1 38.94 35.02 82.47
CA MET A 1 39.82 33.83 82.66
C MET A 1 39.46 32.81 81.55
N ASN A 2 40.47 32.53 80.72
CA ASN A 2 40.68 31.32 79.90
C ASN A 2 39.71 30.93 78.83
N PHE A 3 40.16 31.07 77.63
CA PHE A 3 40.94 30.20 76.72
C PHE A 3 40.06 29.21 75.99
N ALA A 4 40.01 29.40 74.72
CA ALA A 4 40.71 28.75 73.57
C ALA A 4 39.79 27.63 72.99
N SER A 5 39.71 27.32 71.79
CA SER A 5 40.63 27.25 70.68
C SER A 5 39.86 26.79 69.40
N ILE A 6 40.08 27.43 68.36
CA ILE A 6 40.32 26.98 66.99
C ILE A 6 39.93 25.55 66.64
N SER A 7 39.12 25.36 65.60
CA SER A 7 39.51 24.51 64.48
C SER A 7 38.66 24.77 63.24
N THR A 8 39.32 25.24 62.21
CA THR A 8 38.90 25.30 60.82
C THR A 8 38.82 23.90 60.22
N ASN A 9 37.71 23.60 59.57
CA ASN A 9 37.78 22.54 58.58
C ASN A 9 36.95 22.91 57.33
N SER A 10 37.72 23.23 56.32
CA SER A 10 37.28 23.60 54.98
C SER A 10 36.87 22.35 54.22
N ALA A 11 35.60 22.05 54.10
CA ALA A 11 35.08 20.99 53.24
C ALA A 11 34.75 21.54 51.86
N ARG A 12 35.64 21.30 50.92
CA ARG A 12 35.43 21.55 49.51
C ARG A 12 34.30 20.65 49.01
N ARG A 13 33.16 21.25 48.64
CA ARG A 13 32.08 20.59 47.93
C ARG A 13 32.48 20.46 46.43
N PHE A 14 32.82 19.25 46.03
CA PHE A 14 32.88 18.89 44.60
C PHE A 14 31.43 18.85 44.05
N GLN A 15 31.08 19.81 43.21
CA GLN A 15 29.87 19.75 42.39
C GLN A 15 30.17 18.85 41.21
N HIS A 16 29.63 17.63 41.22
CA HIS A 16 29.58 16.78 40.05
C HIS A 16 28.45 17.27 39.15
N LEU A 17 28.79 17.93 38.06
CA LEU A 17 27.91 18.19 36.93
C LEU A 17 27.66 16.86 36.21
N ALA A 18 26.54 16.22 36.50
CA ALA A 18 26.04 15.11 35.70
C ALA A 18 25.38 15.69 34.43
N ALA A 19 26.10 15.66 33.31
CA ALA A 19 25.52 15.93 32.00
C ALA A 19 24.64 14.75 31.60
N GLY A 20 23.33 14.87 31.79
CA GLY A 20 22.35 13.91 31.29
C GLY A 20 22.18 14.07 29.78
N ALA A 21 22.75 13.16 29.01
CA ALA A 21 22.46 13.04 27.57
C ALA A 21 21.04 12.45 27.42
N ALA A 22 20.07 13.29 27.09
CA ALA A 22 18.74 12.85 26.70
C ALA A 22 18.81 12.22 25.31
N LEU A 23 18.77 10.89 25.24
CA LEU A 23 18.67 10.12 24.01
C LEU A 23 17.22 10.26 23.50
N ALA A 24 16.98 11.15 22.53
CA ALA A 24 15.71 11.25 21.84
C ALA A 24 15.54 10.02 20.94
N ILE A 25 14.78 9.03 21.40
CA ILE A 25 14.34 7.91 20.58
C ILE A 25 13.25 8.45 19.65
N ALA A 26 13.61 8.70 18.40
CA ALA A 26 12.65 8.96 17.34
C ALA A 26 11.86 7.66 17.10
N LEU A 27 10.62 7.62 17.57
CA LEU A 27 9.66 6.58 17.19
C LEU A 27 9.35 6.76 15.69
N VAL A 28 9.97 5.93 14.85
CA VAL A 28 9.56 5.77 13.47
C VAL A 28 8.22 5.04 13.50
N VAL A 29 7.13 5.81 13.42
CA VAL A 29 5.80 5.25 13.17
C VAL A 29 5.81 4.76 11.74
N SER A 30 6.02 3.46 11.56
CA SER A 30 5.83 2.82 10.26
C SER A 30 4.34 2.81 9.99
N ASP A 31 3.85 3.69 9.12
CA ASP A 31 2.52 3.59 8.51
C ASP A 31 2.46 2.27 7.75
N ARG A 32 1.93 1.25 8.40
CA ARG A 32 1.62 0.00 7.73
C ARG A 32 0.32 0.21 6.96
N ALA A 33 0.32 -0.10 5.67
CA ALA A 33 -0.91 -0.33 4.95
C ALA A 33 -1.70 -1.38 5.74
N SER A 34 -2.92 -1.04 6.14
CA SER A 34 -3.80 -2.00 6.82
C SER A 34 -4.53 -2.76 5.74
N ALA A 35 -4.20 -4.03 5.58
CA ALA A 35 -4.90 -4.99 4.73
C ALA A 35 -5.93 -5.72 5.59
N GLU A 36 -7.16 -5.81 5.15
CA GLU A 36 -8.18 -6.58 5.84
C GLU A 36 -9.18 -7.18 4.86
N VAL A 37 -9.33 -8.51 4.91
CA VAL A 37 -10.53 -9.16 4.38
C VAL A 37 -11.67 -8.78 5.33
N THR A 38 -12.45 -7.78 4.94
CA THR A 38 -13.52 -7.23 5.78
C THR A 38 -14.75 -8.10 5.82
N ASP A 39 -14.92 -8.96 4.81
CA ASP A 39 -16.05 -9.89 4.71
C ASP A 39 -15.63 -11.09 3.86
N ALA A 40 -15.91 -12.30 4.35
CA ALA A 40 -15.71 -13.55 3.62
C ALA A 40 -16.89 -14.50 3.85
N ALA A 41 -17.56 -14.87 2.77
CA ALA A 41 -18.69 -15.76 2.75
C ALA A 41 -18.47 -16.92 1.76
N SER A 42 -19.41 -17.89 1.76
CA SER A 42 -19.34 -19.00 0.81
C SER A 42 -19.45 -18.56 -0.66
N ASN A 43 -20.10 -17.42 -0.92
CA ASN A 43 -20.40 -16.90 -2.25
C ASN A 43 -19.57 -15.68 -2.65
N GLY A 44 -18.60 -15.24 -1.83
CA GLY A 44 -17.76 -14.08 -2.15
C GLY A 44 -16.90 -13.59 -0.99
N PHE A 45 -16.16 -12.50 -1.25
CA PHE A 45 -15.37 -11.78 -0.26
C PHE A 45 -15.25 -10.31 -0.63
N THR A 46 -14.88 -9.48 0.35
CA THR A 46 -14.50 -8.08 0.14
C THR A 46 -13.15 -7.82 0.80
N ILE A 47 -12.24 -7.22 0.06
CA ILE A 47 -10.92 -6.74 0.51
C ILE A 47 -10.97 -5.22 0.52
N VAL A 48 -10.43 -4.61 1.57
CA VAL A 48 -10.23 -3.16 1.65
C VAL A 48 -8.79 -2.89 2.02
N GLU A 49 -8.08 -2.20 1.14
CA GLU A 49 -6.71 -1.76 1.34
C GLU A 49 -6.65 -0.24 1.46
N THR A 50 -5.87 0.27 2.41
CA THR A 50 -5.70 1.71 2.60
C THR A 50 -4.23 2.07 2.73
N ALA A 51 -3.86 3.22 2.16
CA ALA A 51 -2.53 3.80 2.34
C ALA A 51 -2.60 5.32 2.29
N HIS A 52 -1.87 5.99 3.18
CA HIS A 52 -1.58 7.40 3.03
C HIS A 52 -0.36 7.59 2.12
N VAL A 53 -0.48 8.44 1.09
CA VAL A 53 0.57 8.78 0.14
C VAL A 53 0.89 10.26 0.29
N ALA A 54 2.14 10.61 0.62
CA ALA A 54 2.57 12.00 0.88
C ALA A 54 2.70 12.81 -0.43
N THR A 55 1.63 12.78 -1.27
CA THR A 55 1.61 13.40 -2.60
C THR A 55 0.18 13.77 -2.98
N ALA A 56 0.01 14.82 -3.79
CA ALA A 56 -1.30 15.29 -4.26
C ALA A 56 -2.01 14.24 -5.14
N GLY A 57 -3.35 14.21 -5.05
CA GLY A 57 -4.18 13.18 -5.68
C GLY A 57 -4.09 13.09 -7.20
N ASP A 58 -3.78 14.16 -7.90
CA ASP A 58 -3.55 14.17 -9.34
C ASP A 58 -2.32 13.34 -9.74
N LYS A 59 -1.23 13.43 -8.97
CA LYS A 59 -0.01 12.63 -9.19
C LYS A 59 -0.23 11.16 -8.81
N VAL A 60 -0.96 10.90 -7.72
CA VAL A 60 -1.35 9.54 -7.34
C VAL A 60 -2.22 8.92 -8.45
N TYR A 61 -3.20 9.68 -8.96
CA TYR A 61 -4.06 9.22 -10.05
C TYR A 61 -3.27 8.93 -11.34
N ALA A 62 -2.34 9.81 -11.71
CA ALA A 62 -1.50 9.61 -12.89
C ALA A 62 -0.64 8.34 -12.79
N ALA A 63 -0.18 7.98 -11.59
CA ALA A 63 0.50 6.71 -11.37
C ALA A 63 -0.49 5.52 -11.38
N LEU A 64 -1.63 5.65 -10.71
CA LEU A 64 -2.66 4.61 -10.63
C LEU A 64 -3.07 4.10 -12.02
N ILE A 65 -3.29 4.99 -12.98
CA ILE A 65 -3.70 4.63 -14.34
C ILE A 65 -2.57 4.12 -15.25
N ALA A 66 -1.37 3.94 -14.70
CA ALA A 66 -0.21 3.39 -15.39
C ALA A 66 0.30 2.11 -14.69
N PRO A 67 -0.51 1.02 -14.63
CA PRO A 67 -0.18 -0.20 -13.87
C PRO A 67 1.13 -0.85 -14.31
N GLN A 68 1.55 -0.69 -15.56
CA GLN A 68 2.84 -1.19 -16.07
C GLN A 68 4.05 -0.62 -15.32
N ARG A 69 3.89 0.46 -14.56
CA ARG A 69 4.98 1.11 -13.84
C ARG A 69 5.13 0.66 -12.39
N TRP A 70 4.09 0.05 -11.80
CA TRP A 70 4.08 -0.26 -10.38
C TRP A 70 3.57 -1.65 -10.02
N TRP A 71 2.75 -2.30 -10.87
CA TRP A 71 2.26 -3.65 -10.62
C TRP A 71 3.43 -4.63 -10.57
N SER A 72 3.33 -5.67 -9.73
CA SER A 72 4.35 -6.73 -9.66
C SER A 72 4.27 -7.64 -10.89
N SER A 73 5.41 -7.90 -11.53
CA SER A 73 5.50 -8.85 -12.64
C SER A 73 5.13 -10.26 -12.24
N GLU A 74 5.31 -10.64 -10.97
CA GLU A 74 4.94 -11.95 -10.43
C GLU A 74 3.42 -12.20 -10.45
N HIS A 75 2.63 -11.11 -10.50
CA HIS A 75 1.18 -11.14 -10.54
C HIS A 75 0.63 -10.71 -11.91
N THR A 76 1.31 -11.16 -12.98
CA THR A 76 0.88 -10.99 -14.37
C THR A 76 0.86 -12.35 -15.08
N PHE A 77 0.08 -12.50 -16.14
CA PHE A 77 0.05 -13.71 -16.95
C PHE A 77 1.27 -13.83 -17.87
N SER A 78 1.83 -12.69 -18.29
CA SER A 78 3.02 -12.64 -19.16
C SER A 78 4.34 -12.75 -18.40
N GLY A 79 4.31 -12.64 -17.05
CA GLY A 79 5.51 -12.54 -16.21
C GLY A 79 6.21 -11.16 -16.32
N ASN A 80 5.55 -10.14 -16.92
CA ASN A 80 6.16 -8.84 -17.12
C ASN A 80 5.09 -7.73 -17.05
N ALA A 81 5.15 -6.92 -15.99
CA ALA A 81 4.22 -5.81 -15.79
C ALA A 81 4.26 -4.76 -16.93
N ALA A 82 5.36 -4.63 -17.67
CA ALA A 82 5.44 -3.72 -18.82
C ALA A 82 4.42 -4.05 -19.94
N ASN A 83 3.85 -5.25 -19.94
CA ASN A 83 2.81 -5.70 -20.87
C ASN A 83 1.38 -5.30 -20.42
N LEU A 84 1.23 -4.71 -19.22
CA LEU A 84 -0.04 -4.18 -18.74
C LEU A 84 -0.34 -2.83 -19.37
N SER A 85 -1.63 -2.56 -19.56
CA SER A 85 -2.14 -1.26 -19.99
C SER A 85 -3.49 -0.97 -19.35
N LEU A 86 -3.80 0.31 -19.13
CA LEU A 86 -5.08 0.76 -18.64
C LEU A 86 -5.56 1.95 -19.48
N ASP A 87 -6.66 1.77 -20.23
CA ASP A 87 -7.34 2.85 -20.91
C ASP A 87 -8.37 3.48 -19.96
N ALA A 88 -7.98 4.57 -19.31
CA ALA A 88 -8.74 5.21 -18.23
C ALA A 88 -9.91 6.04 -18.74
N LYS A 89 -10.85 5.38 -19.43
CA LYS A 89 -12.16 5.92 -19.87
C LYS A 89 -13.25 4.86 -19.70
N ALA A 90 -14.51 5.27 -19.58
CA ALA A 90 -15.61 4.31 -19.49
C ALA A 90 -15.63 3.41 -20.74
N GLY A 91 -15.70 2.09 -20.52
CA GLY A 91 -15.54 1.07 -21.56
C GLY A 91 -14.09 0.73 -21.91
N GLY A 92 -13.10 1.46 -21.39
CA GLY A 92 -11.70 1.13 -21.56
C GLY A 92 -11.29 -0.12 -20.80
N CYS A 93 -10.19 -0.76 -21.20
CA CYS A 93 -9.75 -2.00 -20.59
C CYS A 93 -8.51 -1.81 -19.70
N TRP A 94 -8.45 -2.55 -18.62
CA TRP A 94 -7.20 -2.95 -17.99
C TRP A 94 -6.82 -4.29 -18.61
N CYS A 95 -5.85 -4.24 -19.49
CA CYS A 95 -5.48 -5.35 -20.35
C CYS A 95 -3.99 -5.71 -20.17
N GLU A 96 -3.65 -6.92 -20.62
CA GLU A 96 -2.29 -7.42 -20.70
C GLU A 96 -2.04 -8.04 -22.07
N THR A 97 -0.90 -7.74 -22.67
CA THR A 97 -0.44 -8.39 -23.90
C THR A 97 0.36 -9.62 -23.54
N LEU A 98 0.06 -10.75 -24.20
CA LEU A 98 0.78 -12.01 -24.01
C LEU A 98 1.74 -12.29 -25.17
N PRO A 99 2.80 -13.08 -24.95
CA PRO A 99 3.64 -13.60 -26.04
C PRO A 99 2.81 -14.33 -27.10
N GLY A 100 3.25 -14.23 -28.35
CA GLY A 100 2.57 -14.89 -29.48
C GLY A 100 1.26 -14.21 -29.94
N GLY A 101 1.00 -12.96 -29.51
CA GLY A 101 -0.17 -12.19 -29.93
C GLY A 101 -1.44 -12.45 -29.12
N GLY A 102 -1.31 -13.17 -27.99
CA GLY A 102 -2.40 -13.34 -27.02
C GLY A 102 -2.67 -12.08 -26.21
N SER A 103 -3.79 -12.04 -25.48
CA SER A 103 -4.13 -10.94 -24.59
C SER A 103 -5.03 -11.39 -23.45
N VAL A 104 -5.03 -10.61 -22.36
CA VAL A 104 -5.92 -10.77 -21.21
C VAL A 104 -6.69 -9.48 -20.99
N LEU A 105 -8.00 -9.58 -20.84
CA LEU A 105 -8.83 -8.53 -20.29
C LEU A 105 -8.96 -8.80 -18.78
N HIS A 106 -8.26 -8.02 -17.96
CA HIS A 106 -8.36 -8.13 -16.51
C HIS A 106 -9.66 -7.53 -15.98
N MET A 107 -9.92 -6.27 -16.34
CA MET A 107 -11.11 -5.54 -15.92
C MET A 107 -11.52 -4.50 -16.97
N THR A 108 -12.79 -4.12 -16.96
CA THR A 108 -13.32 -3.00 -17.75
C THR A 108 -13.52 -1.79 -16.83
N VAL A 109 -13.07 -0.63 -17.26
CA VAL A 109 -13.33 0.66 -16.60
C VAL A 109 -14.81 1.02 -16.75
N VAL A 110 -15.50 1.27 -15.65
CA VAL A 110 -16.93 1.65 -15.64
C VAL A 110 -17.18 3.07 -15.12
N TYR A 111 -16.19 3.66 -14.45
CA TYR A 111 -16.27 5.04 -13.96
C TYR A 111 -14.87 5.64 -13.81
N VAL A 112 -14.74 6.91 -14.19
CA VAL A 112 -13.49 7.67 -14.08
C VAL A 112 -13.80 9.05 -13.50
N ALA A 113 -13.06 9.42 -12.45
CA ALA A 113 -13.02 10.77 -11.92
C ALA A 113 -11.52 11.15 -11.71
N PRO A 114 -10.90 11.84 -12.67
CA PRO A 114 -9.49 12.20 -12.60
C PRO A 114 -9.13 12.88 -11.28
N GLY A 115 -8.05 12.42 -10.63
CA GLY A 115 -7.60 12.90 -9.34
C GLY A 115 -8.46 12.47 -8.13
N LYS A 116 -9.60 11.78 -8.34
CA LYS A 116 -10.53 11.37 -7.27
C LYS A 116 -10.79 9.88 -7.20
N GLY A 117 -10.72 9.18 -8.32
CA GLY A 117 -10.92 7.73 -8.30
C GLY A 117 -11.25 7.08 -9.63
N LEU A 118 -11.39 5.75 -9.56
CA LEU A 118 -11.59 4.86 -10.69
C LEU A 118 -12.44 3.67 -10.24
N ARG A 119 -13.36 3.19 -11.09
CA ARG A 119 -14.11 1.95 -10.83
C ARG A 119 -13.97 1.01 -12.01
N LEU A 120 -13.75 -0.27 -11.71
CA LEU A 120 -13.55 -1.33 -12.68
C LEU A 120 -14.47 -2.51 -12.36
N ARG A 121 -14.84 -3.26 -13.39
CA ARG A 121 -15.57 -4.54 -13.29
C ARG A 121 -14.77 -5.63 -13.97
N GLY A 122 -14.73 -6.81 -13.36
CA GLY A 122 -14.05 -7.98 -13.89
C GLY A 122 -13.35 -8.78 -12.81
N SER A 123 -12.68 -9.84 -13.23
CA SER A 123 -12.04 -10.79 -12.35
C SER A 123 -10.53 -10.80 -12.55
N LEU A 124 -9.77 -10.62 -11.47
CA LEU A 124 -8.31 -10.66 -11.50
C LEU A 124 -7.77 -12.09 -11.32
N GLY A 125 -6.67 -12.38 -12.01
CA GLY A 125 -5.89 -13.61 -11.83
C GLY A 125 -6.75 -14.88 -11.94
N PRO A 126 -6.68 -15.79 -10.94
CA PRO A 126 -7.37 -17.08 -11.02
C PRO A 126 -8.90 -16.97 -11.05
N PHE A 127 -9.47 -15.85 -10.59
CA PHE A 127 -10.92 -15.65 -10.61
C PHE A 127 -11.51 -15.66 -12.02
N GLN A 128 -10.70 -15.35 -13.05
CA GLN A 128 -11.13 -15.38 -14.46
C GLN A 128 -11.53 -16.77 -14.94
N THR A 129 -11.03 -17.83 -14.33
CA THR A 129 -11.37 -19.23 -14.66
C THR A 129 -12.49 -19.78 -13.78
N MET A 130 -13.00 -18.98 -12.86
CA MET A 130 -14.08 -19.33 -11.94
C MET A 130 -15.39 -18.69 -12.38
N ALA A 131 -16.52 -19.23 -11.96
CA ALA A 131 -17.82 -18.59 -12.13
C ALA A 131 -17.97 -17.44 -11.12
N ALA A 132 -17.08 -16.44 -11.22
CA ALA A 132 -16.98 -15.31 -10.31
C ALA A 132 -16.75 -14.01 -11.09
N ASP A 133 -17.30 -12.92 -10.58
CA ASP A 133 -17.07 -11.57 -11.09
C ASP A 133 -16.75 -10.60 -9.96
N GLY A 134 -16.08 -9.50 -10.25
CA GLY A 134 -15.64 -8.55 -9.25
C GLY A 134 -15.89 -7.10 -9.60
N ALA A 135 -15.88 -6.27 -8.56
CA ALA A 135 -15.90 -4.82 -8.66
C ALA A 135 -14.71 -4.26 -7.88
N MET A 136 -13.88 -3.47 -8.53
CA MET A 136 -12.77 -2.77 -7.90
C MET A 136 -13.04 -1.26 -7.90
N VAL A 137 -12.87 -0.65 -6.74
CA VAL A 137 -13.05 0.80 -6.54
C VAL A 137 -11.78 1.38 -5.95
N TRP A 138 -11.23 2.37 -6.62
CA TRP A 138 -10.17 3.23 -6.11
C TRP A 138 -10.74 4.58 -5.74
N SER A 139 -10.47 5.04 -4.52
CA SER A 139 -10.85 6.36 -4.01
C SER A 139 -9.60 7.11 -3.56
N LEU A 140 -9.50 8.37 -3.95
CA LEU A 140 -8.41 9.27 -3.61
C LEU A 140 -9.00 10.47 -2.86
N ALA A 141 -8.69 10.59 -1.57
CA ALA A 141 -9.18 11.66 -0.72
C ALA A 141 -8.02 12.53 -0.22
N PRO A 142 -8.03 13.85 -0.43
CA PRO A 142 -7.03 14.74 0.16
C PRO A 142 -7.01 14.62 1.68
N LYS A 143 -5.84 14.46 2.28
CA LYS A 143 -5.67 14.39 3.73
C LYS A 143 -4.24 14.74 4.14
N ASP A 144 -4.09 15.55 5.18
CA ASP A 144 -2.82 15.85 5.86
C ASP A 144 -1.65 16.21 4.92
N GLY A 145 -1.93 17.02 3.89
CA GLY A 145 -0.93 17.43 2.88
C GLY A 145 -0.61 16.38 1.82
N GLY A 146 -1.26 15.23 1.87
CA GLY A 146 -1.15 14.12 0.93
C GLY A 146 -2.51 13.61 0.45
N THR A 147 -2.58 12.33 0.19
CA THR A 147 -3.78 11.63 -0.31
C THR A 147 -3.95 10.31 0.40
N ASP A 148 -5.10 10.09 1.02
CA ASP A 148 -5.52 8.75 1.42
C ASP A 148 -6.05 8.00 0.21
N VAL A 149 -5.44 6.87 -0.08
CA VAL A 149 -5.82 5.95 -1.14
C VAL A 149 -6.56 4.78 -0.51
N THR A 150 -7.77 4.53 -0.97
CA THR A 150 -8.54 3.33 -0.60
C THR A 150 -8.81 2.51 -1.84
N MET A 151 -8.47 1.24 -1.82
CA MET A 151 -8.84 0.25 -2.82
C MET A 151 -9.80 -0.75 -2.18
N THR A 152 -10.96 -0.92 -2.78
CA THR A 152 -11.91 -1.98 -2.41
C THR A 152 -12.04 -2.95 -3.57
N TYR A 153 -11.91 -4.26 -3.30
CA TYR A 153 -12.17 -5.30 -4.28
C TYR A 153 -13.17 -6.31 -3.72
N ALA A 154 -14.37 -6.31 -4.27
CA ALA A 154 -15.42 -7.27 -3.94
C ALA A 154 -15.56 -8.28 -5.07
N VAL A 155 -15.56 -9.57 -4.74
CA VAL A 155 -15.74 -10.70 -5.66
C VAL A 155 -16.92 -11.53 -5.18
N ALA A 156 -17.78 -11.92 -6.10
CA ALA A 156 -18.90 -12.82 -5.82
C ALA A 156 -19.10 -13.83 -6.96
N GLY A 157 -19.65 -14.99 -6.63
CA GLY A 157 -19.91 -16.03 -7.61
C GLY A 157 -20.08 -17.40 -6.99
N TYR A 158 -19.74 -18.44 -7.77
CA TYR A 158 -19.76 -19.83 -7.34
C TYR A 158 -18.37 -20.43 -7.28
N LEU A 159 -18.00 -20.95 -6.13
CA LEU A 159 -16.83 -21.80 -5.91
C LEU A 159 -17.22 -22.93 -4.99
N LYS A 160 -16.94 -24.18 -5.42
CA LYS A 160 -17.39 -25.40 -4.71
C LYS A 160 -17.07 -25.41 -3.21
N ASP A 161 -15.85 -24.93 -2.85
CA ASP A 161 -15.37 -24.92 -1.45
C ASP A 161 -15.45 -23.53 -0.79
N GLY A 162 -16.17 -22.58 -1.44
CA GLY A 162 -16.31 -21.19 -1.00
C GLY A 162 -15.05 -20.34 -1.20
N PHE A 163 -15.17 -19.06 -0.87
CA PHE A 163 -14.16 -18.05 -1.19
C PHE A 163 -13.15 -17.75 -0.07
N GLY A 164 -13.35 -18.27 1.15
CA GLY A 164 -12.60 -17.84 2.33
C GLY A 164 -11.07 -17.94 2.20
N LYS A 165 -10.55 -19.07 1.73
CA LYS A 165 -9.09 -19.26 1.61
C LYS A 165 -8.49 -18.48 0.45
N ILE A 166 -9.17 -18.42 -0.68
CA ILE A 166 -8.66 -17.71 -1.86
C ILE A 166 -8.74 -16.18 -1.67
N GLY A 167 -9.73 -15.71 -0.88
CA GLY A 167 -9.82 -14.32 -0.48
C GLY A 167 -8.60 -13.84 0.30
N GLN A 168 -8.10 -14.64 1.25
CA GLN A 168 -6.88 -14.33 2.01
C GLN A 168 -5.64 -14.22 1.11
N GLY A 169 -5.52 -15.12 0.12
CA GLY A 169 -4.43 -15.05 -0.86
C GLY A 169 -4.51 -13.79 -1.73
N ALA A 170 -5.71 -13.42 -2.16
CA ALA A 170 -5.94 -12.19 -2.94
C ALA A 170 -5.64 -10.92 -2.13
N ASP A 171 -5.95 -10.92 -0.83
CA ASP A 171 -5.66 -9.83 0.11
C ASP A 171 -4.16 -9.51 0.14
N GLY A 172 -3.32 -10.50 0.40
CA GLY A 172 -1.87 -10.31 0.40
C GLY A 172 -1.30 -9.77 -0.91
N VAL A 173 -1.83 -10.24 -2.06
CA VAL A 173 -1.45 -9.73 -3.37
C VAL A 173 -1.83 -8.25 -3.51
N LEU A 174 -3.07 -7.88 -3.15
CA LEU A 174 -3.55 -6.52 -3.34
C LEU A 174 -2.90 -5.53 -2.37
N ALA A 175 -2.60 -5.95 -1.13
CA ALA A 175 -1.80 -5.18 -0.19
C ALA A 175 -0.41 -4.85 -0.75
N GLU A 176 0.26 -5.84 -1.35
CA GLU A 176 1.54 -5.63 -2.03
C GLU A 176 1.40 -4.60 -3.16
N GLN A 177 0.36 -4.73 -4.01
CA GLN A 177 0.19 -3.81 -5.13
C GLN A 177 -0.05 -2.37 -4.67
N LEU A 178 -0.85 -2.15 -3.63
CA LEU A 178 -1.04 -0.81 -3.06
C LEU A 178 0.27 -0.24 -2.49
N ALA A 179 1.05 -1.06 -1.78
CA ALA A 179 2.36 -0.65 -1.28
C ALA A 179 3.34 -0.30 -2.41
N ARG A 180 3.31 -1.03 -3.53
CA ARG A 180 4.11 -0.74 -4.73
C ARG A 180 3.69 0.57 -5.40
N LEU A 181 2.37 0.82 -5.53
CA LEU A 181 1.85 2.10 -6.02
C LEU A 181 2.34 3.26 -5.14
N LYS A 182 2.19 3.15 -3.81
CA LYS A 182 2.67 4.16 -2.86
C LYS A 182 4.16 4.44 -3.07
N ARG A 183 5.01 3.43 -3.07
CA ARG A 183 6.46 3.60 -3.29
C ARG A 183 6.75 4.26 -4.64
N MET A 184 6.09 3.81 -5.72
CA MET A 184 6.27 4.40 -7.06
C MET A 184 5.99 5.89 -7.06
N VAL A 185 4.94 6.35 -6.37
CA VAL A 185 4.57 7.77 -6.29
C VAL A 185 5.57 8.57 -5.44
N GLU A 186 5.98 8.03 -4.31
CA GLU A 186 6.81 8.74 -3.33
C GLU A 186 8.31 8.73 -3.69
N THR A 187 8.79 7.66 -4.33
CA THR A 187 10.23 7.47 -4.58
C THR A 187 10.60 7.34 -6.06
N GLY A 188 9.62 7.17 -6.95
CA GLY A 188 9.84 6.89 -8.37
C GLY A 188 10.15 5.42 -8.68
N SER A 189 10.23 4.53 -7.67
CA SER A 189 10.42 3.08 -7.83
C SER A 189 9.35 2.30 -7.07
N PRO A 190 8.73 1.26 -7.67
CA PRO A 190 7.76 0.43 -6.99
C PRO A 190 8.41 -0.56 -6.02
N ASP A 191 9.70 -0.86 -6.21
CA ASP A 191 10.42 -1.85 -5.42
C ASP A 191 10.93 -1.25 -4.11
N ALA A 192 10.96 -2.08 -3.06
CA ALA A 192 11.60 -1.68 -1.81
C ALA A 192 13.10 -1.44 -2.07
N SER A 193 13.65 -0.35 -1.52
CA SER A 193 15.10 -0.15 -1.54
C SER A 193 15.76 -1.38 -0.95
N ARG A 194 16.64 -2.04 -1.71
CA ARG A 194 17.52 -3.05 -1.12
C ARG A 194 18.35 -2.33 -0.06
N ALA A 195 18.11 -2.65 1.21
CA ALA A 195 19.01 -2.22 2.25
C ALA A 195 20.39 -2.75 1.85
N ASN A 196 21.34 -1.84 1.57
CA ASN A 196 22.73 -2.24 1.42
C ASN A 196 23.14 -2.85 2.75
N THR A 197 23.13 -4.17 2.83
CA THR A 197 23.75 -4.89 3.93
C THR A 197 25.26 -4.69 3.73
N PRO A 198 25.96 -4.09 4.71
CA PRO A 198 27.40 -3.87 4.64
C PRO A 198 28.17 -5.19 4.65
#